data_21546b5bc3519c96925c2649fa862202
#
_entry.id   21546b5bc3519c96925c2649fa862202
#
_cell.length_a   1.000
_cell.length_b   1.000
_cell.length_c   1.000
_cell.angle_alpha   90.00
_cell.angle_beta   90.00
_cell.angle_gamma   90.00
#
_symmetry.space_group_name_H-M   'P 1'
#
loop_
_entity.id
_entity.type
_entity.pdbx_description
1 polymer ?
#
loop_
_entity_poly.entity_id
_entity_poly.type
_entity_poly.pdbx_seq_one_letter_code
_entity_poly.pdbx_strand_id
1 'polypeptide(L)'
;MMHVTWVSILLPLCSTAWGADFPIHDPSRLELNNARIESVTYKGKPGLKITEKEPGPGQAFAGLKDVQFHNGTIDLEVSGAPSAKADPTARGFIGVAFRVQADGTHYEEIYLRPSNGRAEDQEQRNHSTQYVSAPDWPWNRLRKETPGRYESYVDLQAGEWTRMRVVVRDKEARLFVGDAGQPCLIVHDLKLGDVAGGVALWTGPGTEGYFRNVRVTVADGK
;
A
#
# COMPACT_ATOMS: atom_id res chain seq x y z
N MET A 1 18.19 29.35 55.43
CA MET A 1 18.47 28.10 54.66
C MET A 1 17.32 27.90 53.67
N MET A 2 17.55 28.19 52.39
CA MET A 2 16.53 27.97 51.33
C MET A 2 16.80 26.61 50.68
N HIS A 3 15.81 25.70 50.79
CA HIS A 3 15.85 24.44 50.09
C HIS A 3 15.37 24.61 48.64
N VAL A 4 16.26 24.43 47.68
CA VAL A 4 15.92 24.36 46.23
C VAL A 4 15.57 22.92 45.90
N THR A 5 14.29 22.69 45.61
CA THR A 5 13.78 21.38 45.18
C THR A 5 13.91 21.29 43.63
N TRP A 6 14.78 20.42 43.16
CA TRP A 6 14.88 20.10 41.72
C TRP A 6 13.72 19.18 41.30
N VAL A 7 12.84 19.66 40.48
CA VAL A 7 11.83 18.81 39.80
C VAL A 7 12.45 18.26 38.54
N SER A 8 12.75 16.97 38.54
CA SER A 8 13.19 16.23 37.33
C SER A 8 12.00 15.96 36.45
N ILE A 9 11.89 16.66 35.32
CA ILE A 9 10.92 16.38 34.28
C ILE A 9 11.42 15.19 33.48
N LEU A 10 10.86 14.01 33.69
CA LEU A 10 11.03 12.84 32.83
C LEU A 10 10.19 13.06 31.55
N LEU A 11 10.86 13.42 30.46
CA LEU A 11 10.27 13.38 29.13
C LEU A 11 10.08 11.90 28.73
N PRO A 12 8.87 11.48 28.32
CA PRO A 12 8.68 10.13 27.81
C PRO A 12 9.49 9.97 26.51
N LEU A 13 10.46 9.06 26.53
CA LEU A 13 11.07 8.56 25.31
C LEU A 13 9.96 7.87 24.47
N CYS A 14 9.50 8.54 23.45
CA CYS A 14 8.67 7.93 22.43
C CYS A 14 9.57 6.96 21.64
N SER A 15 9.65 5.71 22.07
CA SER A 15 10.32 4.65 21.33
C SER A 15 9.50 4.42 20.06
N THR A 16 9.96 4.92 18.93
CA THR A 16 9.50 4.46 17.64
C THR A 16 9.96 3.00 17.48
N ALA A 17 9.11 2.06 17.83
CA ALA A 17 9.34 0.65 17.54
C ALA A 17 9.34 0.50 16.01
N TRP A 18 10.54 0.46 15.42
CA TRP A 18 10.72 0.09 14.02
C TRP A 18 10.47 -1.40 13.93
N GLY A 19 9.31 -1.79 13.40
CA GLY A 19 9.01 -3.20 13.15
C GLY A 19 10.10 -3.83 12.28
N ALA A 20 10.38 -5.12 12.49
CA ALA A 20 11.29 -5.88 11.64
C ALA A 20 10.74 -6.00 10.22
N ASP A 21 11.62 -6.14 9.23
CA ASP A 21 11.20 -6.39 7.85
C ASP A 21 10.45 -7.73 7.78
N PHE A 22 9.32 -7.74 7.10
CA PHE A 22 8.57 -8.96 6.86
C PHE A 22 9.33 -9.85 5.85
N PRO A 23 9.48 -11.16 6.11
CA PRO A 23 10.29 -12.06 5.28
C PRO A 23 9.56 -12.45 3.97
N ILE A 24 9.34 -11.50 3.06
CA ILE A 24 8.60 -11.70 1.80
C ILE A 24 9.26 -12.70 0.84
N HIS A 25 10.56 -13.01 1.04
CA HIS A 25 11.28 -13.99 0.24
C HIS A 25 11.08 -15.44 0.73
N ASP A 26 10.40 -15.64 1.84
CA ASP A 26 9.97 -16.94 2.33
C ASP A 26 8.52 -17.22 1.87
N PRO A 27 8.30 -18.10 0.86
CA PRO A 27 6.96 -18.37 0.34
C PRO A 27 6.01 -18.96 1.39
N SER A 28 6.55 -19.61 2.44
CA SER A 28 5.73 -20.18 3.54
C SER A 28 5.02 -19.10 4.36
N ARG A 29 5.53 -17.88 4.33
CA ARG A 29 4.98 -16.70 5.01
C ARG A 29 3.92 -15.96 4.19
N LEU A 30 3.64 -16.42 2.96
CA LEU A 30 2.71 -15.78 2.05
C LEU A 30 1.51 -16.68 1.75
N GLU A 31 0.34 -16.06 1.62
CA GLU A 31 -0.89 -16.68 1.13
C GLU A 31 -1.25 -16.07 -0.22
N LEU A 32 -1.24 -16.88 -1.27
CA LEU A 32 -1.38 -16.42 -2.65
C LEU A 32 -2.84 -16.48 -3.10
N ASN A 33 -3.36 -15.37 -3.63
CA ASN A 33 -4.65 -15.30 -4.31
C ASN A 33 -4.41 -14.82 -5.75
N ASN A 34 -4.70 -15.67 -6.72
CA ASN A 34 -4.44 -15.45 -8.15
C ASN A 34 -3.04 -14.89 -8.46
N ALA A 35 -2.05 -15.17 -7.63
CA ALA A 35 -0.69 -14.64 -7.73
C ALA A 35 0.33 -15.74 -8.02
N ARG A 36 1.34 -15.40 -8.83
CA ARG A 36 2.63 -16.08 -8.93
C ARG A 36 3.69 -15.18 -8.31
N ILE A 37 4.58 -15.78 -7.57
CA ILE A 37 5.69 -15.07 -6.93
C ILE A 37 7.02 -15.64 -7.38
N GLU A 38 8.01 -14.77 -7.47
CA GLU A 38 9.39 -15.12 -7.82
C GLU A 38 10.36 -14.19 -7.08
N SER A 39 11.36 -14.77 -6.40
CA SER A 39 12.46 -13.98 -5.83
C SER A 39 13.42 -13.59 -6.93
N VAL A 40 13.62 -12.30 -7.13
CA VAL A 40 14.39 -11.76 -8.26
C VAL A 40 15.35 -10.67 -7.82
N THR A 41 16.35 -10.38 -8.65
CA THR A 41 17.10 -9.14 -8.61
C THR A 41 16.56 -8.21 -9.69
N TYR A 42 15.91 -7.13 -9.29
CA TYR A 42 15.35 -6.14 -10.19
C TYR A 42 16.05 -4.79 -10.02
N LYS A 43 16.61 -4.24 -11.10
CA LYS A 43 17.41 -3.01 -11.09
C LYS A 43 18.49 -3.02 -10.01
N GLY A 44 19.22 -4.13 -9.90
CA GLY A 44 20.32 -4.30 -8.95
C GLY A 44 19.91 -4.49 -7.49
N LYS A 45 18.61 -4.61 -7.19
CA LYS A 45 18.11 -4.78 -5.83
C LYS A 45 17.31 -6.08 -5.69
N PRO A 46 17.48 -6.86 -4.59
CA PRO A 46 16.67 -8.04 -4.33
C PRO A 46 15.21 -7.61 -4.10
N GLY A 47 14.28 -8.40 -4.63
CA GLY A 47 12.85 -8.15 -4.50
C GLY A 47 12.02 -9.40 -4.77
N LEU A 48 10.75 -9.32 -4.47
CA LEU A 48 9.73 -10.31 -4.81
C LEU A 48 8.94 -9.80 -6.01
N LYS A 49 8.98 -10.52 -7.12
CA LYS A 49 8.09 -10.28 -8.26
C LYS A 49 6.75 -10.93 -8.01
N ILE A 50 5.66 -10.19 -8.24
CA ILE A 50 4.28 -10.70 -8.20
C ILE A 50 3.63 -10.41 -9.54
N THR A 51 2.99 -11.43 -10.12
CA THR A 51 2.18 -11.34 -11.34
C THR A 51 0.90 -12.15 -11.17
N GLU A 52 -0.13 -11.82 -11.92
CA GLU A 52 -1.35 -12.62 -11.95
C GLU A 52 -1.08 -14.05 -12.47
N LYS A 53 -1.74 -15.02 -11.85
CA LYS A 53 -1.68 -16.44 -12.27
C LYS A 53 -2.54 -16.66 -13.51
N GLU A 54 -3.77 -16.18 -13.45
CA GLU A 54 -4.74 -16.26 -14.54
C GLU A 54 -5.11 -14.83 -14.97
N PRO A 55 -4.90 -14.48 -16.25
CA PRO A 55 -5.29 -13.18 -16.78
C PRO A 55 -6.81 -12.96 -16.65
N GLY A 56 -7.20 -11.75 -16.28
CA GLY A 56 -8.62 -11.43 -16.15
C GLY A 56 -8.87 -10.11 -15.43
N PRO A 57 -10.12 -9.79 -15.14
CA PRO A 57 -10.45 -8.61 -14.35
C PRO A 57 -10.08 -8.78 -12.87
N GLY A 58 -9.58 -9.98 -12.51
CA GLY A 58 -9.14 -10.31 -11.16
C GLY A 58 -7.88 -9.57 -10.77
N GLN A 59 -7.61 -9.61 -9.49
CA GLN A 59 -6.44 -9.02 -8.85
C GLN A 59 -5.50 -10.15 -8.44
N ALA A 60 -4.22 -9.83 -8.34
CA ALA A 60 -3.25 -10.75 -7.78
C ALA A 60 -2.72 -10.18 -6.47
N PHE A 61 -2.81 -10.93 -5.37
CA PHE A 61 -2.19 -10.52 -4.13
C PHE A 61 -1.53 -11.65 -3.35
N ALA A 62 -0.51 -11.28 -2.58
CA ALA A 62 0.17 -12.13 -1.63
C ALA A 62 -0.10 -11.62 -0.21
N GLY A 63 -0.98 -12.31 0.50
CA GLY A 63 -1.30 -12.04 1.91
C GLY A 63 -0.12 -12.33 2.81
N LEU A 64 0.15 -11.46 3.78
CA LEU A 64 1.19 -11.62 4.78
C LEU A 64 0.63 -12.46 5.92
N LYS A 65 1.06 -13.73 6.06
CA LYS A 65 0.60 -14.63 7.12
C LYS A 65 0.97 -14.11 8.50
N ASP A 66 0.10 -14.38 9.45
CA ASP A 66 0.26 -14.02 10.87
C ASP A 66 0.33 -12.50 11.12
N VAL A 67 -0.16 -11.70 10.19
CA VAL A 67 -0.30 -10.25 10.34
C VAL A 67 -1.78 -9.91 10.57
N GLN A 68 -2.07 -9.35 11.75
CA GLN A 68 -3.34 -8.72 12.08
C GLN A 68 -3.12 -7.21 12.17
N PHE A 69 -3.79 -6.45 11.33
CA PHE A 69 -3.61 -5.02 11.18
C PHE A 69 -4.93 -4.28 11.39
N HIS A 70 -4.95 -3.38 12.35
CA HIS A 70 -6.04 -2.46 12.62
C HIS A 70 -5.60 -1.02 12.36
N ASN A 71 -4.67 -0.54 13.19
CA ASN A 71 -4.02 0.75 13.09
C ASN A 71 -2.51 0.57 13.00
N GLY A 72 -1.80 1.51 12.38
CA GLY A 72 -0.35 1.43 12.27
C GLY A 72 0.20 1.96 10.96
N THR A 73 1.32 1.40 10.55
CA THR A 73 2.04 1.81 9.34
C THR A 73 2.44 0.60 8.51
N ILE A 74 2.22 0.68 7.20
CA ILE A 74 2.74 -0.25 6.20
C ILE A 74 3.74 0.54 5.36
N ASP A 75 5.03 0.16 5.41
CA ASP A 75 6.13 0.83 4.71
C ASP A 75 6.82 -0.20 3.80
N LEU A 76 7.02 0.14 2.53
CA LEU A 76 7.62 -0.76 1.55
C LEU A 76 8.18 0.02 0.36
N GLU A 77 9.00 -0.65 -0.45
CA GLU A 77 9.34 -0.18 -1.79
C GLU A 77 8.63 -1.02 -2.84
N VAL A 78 8.04 -0.36 -3.83
CA VAL A 78 7.30 -1.00 -4.93
C VAL A 78 7.84 -0.53 -6.28
N SER A 79 7.69 -1.37 -7.30
CA SER A 79 7.92 -0.98 -8.69
C SER A 79 6.90 -1.70 -9.57
N GLY A 80 6.02 -0.95 -10.23
CA GLY A 80 4.97 -1.47 -11.10
C GLY A 80 5.11 -0.96 -12.52
N ALA A 81 4.91 -1.87 -13.48
CA ALA A 81 4.83 -1.53 -14.89
C ALA A 81 3.81 -2.44 -15.60
N PRO A 82 3.15 -1.97 -16.67
CA PRO A 82 2.40 -2.86 -17.54
C PRO A 82 3.30 -3.96 -18.09
N SER A 83 2.84 -5.22 -18.07
CA SER A 83 3.55 -6.31 -18.73
C SER A 83 3.52 -6.14 -20.25
N ALA A 84 4.42 -6.83 -20.96
CA ALA A 84 4.49 -6.74 -22.42
C ALA A 84 3.20 -7.19 -23.15
N LYS A 85 2.33 -7.94 -22.47
CA LYS A 85 1.04 -8.44 -22.99
C LYS A 85 -0.16 -7.78 -22.33
N ALA A 86 0.05 -6.72 -21.54
CA ALA A 86 -1.03 -6.03 -20.85
C ALA A 86 -1.98 -5.32 -21.81
N ASP A 87 -3.22 -5.17 -21.39
CA ASP A 87 -4.18 -4.29 -22.06
C ASP A 87 -3.64 -2.86 -22.13
N PRO A 88 -3.89 -2.09 -23.20
CA PRO A 88 -3.48 -0.68 -23.30
C PRO A 88 -3.97 0.24 -22.18
N THR A 89 -4.99 -0.18 -21.44
CA THR A 89 -5.49 0.53 -20.26
C THR A 89 -4.74 0.21 -18.98
N ALA A 90 -3.84 -0.79 -18.97
CA ALA A 90 -3.01 -1.10 -17.81
C ALA A 90 -2.08 0.07 -17.47
N ARG A 91 -1.91 0.33 -16.19
CA ARG A 91 -1.12 1.48 -15.68
C ARG A 91 -0.01 1.06 -14.73
N GLY A 92 0.28 -0.27 -14.66
CA GLY A 92 1.27 -0.82 -13.74
C GLY A 92 0.79 -0.74 -12.28
N PHE A 93 -0.49 -1.05 -12.07
CA PHE A 93 -1.18 -0.94 -10.79
C PHE A 93 -0.48 -1.72 -9.68
N ILE A 94 -0.02 -1.04 -8.63
CA ILE A 94 0.73 -1.68 -7.54
C ILE A 94 0.44 -0.99 -6.21
N GLY A 95 0.28 -1.77 -5.15
CA GLY A 95 0.01 -1.21 -3.84
C GLY A 95 -0.15 -2.25 -2.74
N VAL A 96 -0.95 -1.92 -1.75
CA VAL A 96 -1.25 -2.77 -0.60
C VAL A 96 -2.74 -2.83 -0.34
N ALA A 97 -3.23 -4.04 -0.06
CA ALA A 97 -4.51 -4.23 0.59
C ALA A 97 -4.28 -4.37 2.10
N PHE A 98 -5.17 -3.82 2.90
CA PHE A 98 -5.11 -3.89 4.35
C PHE A 98 -6.51 -4.10 4.93
N ARG A 99 -6.57 -4.53 6.19
CA ARG A 99 -7.83 -4.97 6.81
C ARG A 99 -8.53 -6.04 5.97
N VAL A 100 -7.74 -6.93 5.34
CA VAL A 100 -8.27 -8.02 4.51
C VAL A 100 -9.03 -8.97 5.42
N GLN A 101 -10.32 -9.16 5.14
CA GLN A 101 -11.18 -10.04 5.91
C GLN A 101 -10.95 -11.51 5.54
N ALA A 102 -11.40 -12.42 6.38
CA ALA A 102 -11.18 -13.87 6.23
C ALA A 102 -11.76 -14.44 4.93
N ASP A 103 -12.74 -13.78 4.32
CA ASP A 103 -13.31 -14.19 3.03
C ASP A 103 -12.41 -13.82 1.83
N GLY A 104 -11.36 -13.00 2.05
CA GLY A 104 -10.43 -12.54 1.01
C GLY A 104 -11.05 -11.58 -0.01
N THR A 105 -12.31 -11.17 0.17
CA THR A 105 -13.05 -10.32 -0.77
C THR A 105 -13.35 -8.93 -0.24
N HIS A 106 -13.40 -8.76 1.08
CA HIS A 106 -13.59 -7.47 1.74
C HIS A 106 -12.25 -6.95 2.27
N TYR A 107 -11.79 -5.80 1.78
CA TYR A 107 -10.55 -5.14 2.20
C TYR A 107 -10.52 -3.67 1.78
N GLU A 108 -9.66 -2.91 2.42
CA GLU A 108 -9.25 -1.58 2.00
C GLU A 108 -8.00 -1.70 1.13
N GLU A 109 -7.86 -0.82 0.14
CA GLU A 109 -6.71 -0.85 -0.75
C GLU A 109 -6.27 0.57 -1.11
N ILE A 110 -4.95 0.79 -1.09
CA ILE A 110 -4.31 1.98 -1.65
C ILE A 110 -3.25 1.53 -2.64
N TYR A 111 -3.32 2.07 -3.87
CA TYR A 111 -2.40 1.72 -4.93
C TYR A 111 -1.95 2.91 -5.78
N LEU A 112 -0.87 2.69 -6.48
CA LEU A 112 -0.26 3.60 -7.43
C LEU A 112 -0.59 3.16 -8.86
N ARG A 113 -0.63 4.15 -9.77
CA ARG A 113 -0.69 3.98 -11.22
C ARG A 113 0.56 4.59 -11.84
N PRO A 114 1.73 3.90 -11.81
CA PRO A 114 3.00 4.49 -12.20
C PRO A 114 3.02 5.09 -13.62
N SER A 115 2.30 4.50 -14.57
CA SER A 115 2.22 5.05 -15.94
C SER A 115 1.45 6.38 -16.03
N ASN A 116 0.68 6.74 -14.99
CA ASN A 116 -0.05 8.00 -14.96
C ASN A 116 0.82 9.17 -14.49
N GLY A 117 1.83 8.93 -13.67
CA GLY A 117 2.58 10.00 -12.99
C GLY A 117 3.24 11.00 -13.92
N ARG A 118 3.61 10.58 -15.15
CA ARG A 118 4.22 11.43 -16.18
C ARG A 118 3.47 11.39 -17.51
N ALA A 119 2.18 11.09 -17.48
CA ALA A 119 1.34 11.16 -18.67
C ALA A 119 1.24 12.61 -19.18
N GLU A 120 1.09 12.82 -20.50
CA GLU A 120 0.88 14.15 -21.09
C GLU A 120 -0.52 14.69 -20.79
N ASP A 121 -1.48 13.83 -20.51
CA ASP A 121 -2.83 14.19 -20.10
C ASP A 121 -2.89 14.53 -18.61
N GLN A 122 -3.31 15.74 -18.26
CA GLN A 122 -3.36 16.23 -16.90
C GLN A 122 -4.40 15.49 -16.04
N GLU A 123 -5.53 15.12 -16.62
CA GLU A 123 -6.55 14.37 -15.89
C GLU A 123 -6.03 12.98 -15.54
N GLN A 124 -5.37 12.31 -16.49
CA GLN A 124 -4.71 11.05 -16.23
C GLN A 124 -3.63 11.16 -15.14
N ARG A 125 -2.82 12.23 -15.14
CA ARG A 125 -1.82 12.49 -14.09
C ARG A 125 -2.45 12.63 -12.71
N ASN A 126 -3.60 13.32 -12.62
CA ASN A 126 -4.31 13.50 -11.34
C ASN A 126 -4.81 12.18 -10.73
N HIS A 127 -4.82 11.11 -11.52
CA HIS A 127 -5.17 9.75 -11.10
C HIS A 127 -3.93 8.86 -10.87
N SER A 128 -2.81 9.40 -10.37
CA SER A 128 -1.58 8.62 -10.10
C SER A 128 -1.69 7.73 -8.87
N THR A 129 -2.55 8.10 -7.91
CA THR A 129 -2.85 7.32 -6.72
C THR A 129 -4.34 7.02 -6.64
N GLN A 130 -4.71 5.94 -5.94
CA GLN A 130 -6.10 5.57 -5.75
C GLN A 130 -6.30 4.84 -4.44
N TYR A 131 -7.42 5.14 -3.77
CA TYR A 131 -8.02 4.33 -2.73
C TYR A 131 -9.26 3.64 -3.26
N VAL A 132 -9.50 2.40 -2.82
CA VAL A 132 -10.75 1.65 -3.01
C VAL A 132 -11.05 0.82 -1.77
N SER A 133 -12.31 0.37 -1.63
CA SER A 133 -12.71 -0.62 -0.65
C SER A 133 -13.52 -1.70 -1.35
N ALA A 134 -12.97 -2.89 -1.41
CA ALA A 134 -13.58 -4.01 -2.10
C ALA A 134 -14.64 -4.69 -1.22
N PRO A 135 -15.70 -5.23 -1.85
CA PRO A 135 -16.03 -5.13 -3.28
C PRO A 135 -16.89 -3.90 -3.63
N ASP A 136 -17.44 -3.21 -2.61
CA ASP A 136 -18.58 -2.30 -2.77
C ASP A 136 -18.20 -0.91 -3.28
N TRP A 137 -16.94 -0.50 -3.06
CA TRP A 137 -16.44 0.84 -3.41
C TRP A 137 -15.26 0.78 -4.39
N PRO A 138 -15.48 0.26 -5.62
CA PRO A 138 -14.45 0.26 -6.67
C PRO A 138 -14.16 1.67 -7.15
N TRP A 139 -13.00 1.87 -7.80
CA TRP A 139 -12.52 3.17 -8.25
C TRP A 139 -13.51 3.96 -9.11
N ASN A 140 -14.24 3.27 -10.00
CA ASN A 140 -15.22 3.91 -10.89
C ASN A 140 -16.44 4.45 -10.13
N ARG A 141 -16.90 3.75 -9.09
CA ARG A 141 -17.96 4.23 -8.20
C ARG A 141 -17.49 5.43 -7.40
N LEU A 142 -16.33 5.34 -6.77
CA LEU A 142 -15.75 6.44 -5.97
C LEU A 142 -15.55 7.70 -6.81
N ARG A 143 -15.01 7.56 -8.02
CA ARG A 143 -14.82 8.68 -8.95
C ARG A 143 -16.15 9.30 -9.37
N LYS A 144 -17.17 8.48 -9.65
CA LYS A 144 -18.49 8.97 -10.04
C LYS A 144 -19.21 9.71 -8.92
N GLU A 145 -19.18 9.15 -7.70
CA GLU A 145 -19.93 9.69 -6.56
C GLU A 145 -19.21 10.87 -5.88
N THR A 146 -17.88 10.84 -5.85
CA THR A 146 -17.04 11.85 -5.17
C THR A 146 -15.76 12.11 -5.96
N PRO A 147 -15.84 12.81 -7.11
CA PRO A 147 -14.69 13.05 -7.99
C PRO A 147 -13.50 13.65 -7.25
N GLY A 148 -12.29 13.11 -7.46
CA GLY A 148 -11.03 13.63 -6.93
C GLY A 148 -10.79 13.39 -5.43
N ARG A 149 -11.77 12.83 -4.70
CA ARG A 149 -11.64 12.66 -3.23
C ARG A 149 -10.70 11.51 -2.82
N TYR A 150 -10.67 10.46 -3.63
CA TYR A 150 -9.94 9.22 -3.33
C TYR A 150 -8.79 8.96 -4.31
N GLU A 151 -8.38 10.00 -4.99
CA GLU A 151 -7.32 10.01 -6.00
C GLU A 151 -6.47 11.26 -5.82
N SER A 152 -5.21 11.20 -6.24
CA SER A 152 -4.33 12.38 -6.25
C SER A 152 -3.18 12.20 -7.22
N TYR A 153 -2.53 13.31 -7.55
CA TYR A 153 -1.29 13.31 -8.30
C TYR A 153 -0.09 13.02 -7.38
N VAL A 154 0.83 12.25 -7.91
CA VAL A 154 2.20 12.14 -7.43
C VAL A 154 3.12 11.83 -8.61
N ASP A 155 4.34 12.36 -8.63
CA ASP A 155 5.32 12.02 -9.68
C ASP A 155 5.75 10.57 -9.53
N LEU A 156 5.47 9.76 -10.55
CA LEU A 156 5.77 8.35 -10.63
C LEU A 156 6.36 8.02 -11.99
N GLN A 157 7.24 7.04 -12.04
CA GLN A 157 7.75 6.48 -13.28
C GLN A 157 7.56 4.97 -13.26
N ALA A 158 6.89 4.44 -14.31
CA ALA A 158 6.67 3.00 -14.44
C ALA A 158 7.99 2.24 -14.45
N GLY A 159 8.04 1.16 -13.68
CA GLY A 159 9.22 0.31 -13.55
C GLY A 159 10.33 0.87 -12.64
N GLU A 160 10.19 2.06 -12.03
CA GLU A 160 11.15 2.55 -11.04
C GLU A 160 10.76 2.19 -9.62
N TRP A 161 11.77 1.95 -8.76
CA TRP A 161 11.53 1.72 -7.35
C TRP A 161 11.00 2.99 -6.68
N THR A 162 9.86 2.85 -6.04
CA THR A 162 9.16 3.93 -5.35
C THR A 162 8.88 3.51 -3.91
N ARG A 163 9.28 4.31 -2.94
CA ARG A 163 8.88 4.11 -1.55
C ARG A 163 7.42 4.46 -1.38
N MET A 164 6.68 3.58 -0.72
CA MET A 164 5.27 3.75 -0.40
C MET A 164 5.08 3.52 1.10
N ARG A 165 4.41 4.44 1.78
CA ARG A 165 4.07 4.32 3.19
C ARG A 165 2.61 4.67 3.40
N VAL A 166 1.86 3.74 3.97
CA VAL A 166 0.45 3.92 4.33
C VAL A 166 0.35 3.97 5.85
N VAL A 167 -0.19 5.05 6.38
CA VAL A 167 -0.47 5.22 7.83
C VAL A 167 -1.97 5.14 8.03
N VAL A 168 -2.42 4.22 8.88
CA VAL A 168 -3.84 4.00 9.16
C VAL A 168 -4.12 4.27 10.63
N ARG A 169 -5.17 5.04 10.88
CA ARG A 169 -5.69 5.31 12.22
C ARG A 169 -7.22 5.38 12.17
N ASP A 170 -7.88 4.52 12.91
CA ASP A 170 -9.34 4.43 12.98
C ASP A 170 -9.95 4.35 11.56
N LYS A 171 -10.68 5.36 11.12
CA LYS A 171 -11.27 5.44 9.77
C LYS A 171 -10.48 6.31 8.80
N GLU A 172 -9.23 6.65 9.13
CA GLU A 172 -8.38 7.46 8.28
C GLU A 172 -7.19 6.67 7.75
N ALA A 173 -6.84 6.88 6.48
CA ALA A 173 -5.58 6.44 5.90
C ALA A 173 -4.86 7.59 5.19
N ARG A 174 -3.53 7.60 5.30
CA ARG A 174 -2.65 8.59 4.64
C ARG A 174 -1.58 7.87 3.84
N LEU A 175 -1.47 8.21 2.56
CA LEU A 175 -0.43 7.72 1.68
C LEU A 175 0.70 8.73 1.57
N PHE A 176 1.92 8.26 1.77
CA PHE A 176 3.16 9.00 1.49
C PHE A 176 3.93 8.26 0.39
N VAL A 177 4.50 8.99 -0.56
CA VAL A 177 5.26 8.44 -1.68
C VAL A 177 6.63 9.11 -1.74
N GLY A 178 7.67 8.32 -2.00
CA GLY A 178 9.05 8.77 -1.94
C GLY A 178 9.46 9.17 -0.52
N ASP A 179 10.27 10.21 -0.41
CA ASP A 179 10.72 10.78 0.87
C ASP A 179 9.87 11.97 1.32
N ALA A 180 8.65 12.09 0.77
CA ALA A 180 7.77 13.21 1.09
C ALA A 180 7.38 13.22 2.57
N GLY A 181 7.52 14.38 3.21
CA GLY A 181 7.10 14.61 4.59
C GLY A 181 5.58 14.85 4.73
N GLN A 182 4.88 15.11 3.61
CA GLN A 182 3.43 15.31 3.57
C GLN A 182 2.78 14.18 2.79
N PRO A 183 1.57 13.74 3.19
CA PRO A 183 0.82 12.73 2.45
C PRO A 183 0.35 13.28 1.11
N CYS A 184 0.44 12.48 0.06
CA CYS A 184 -0.11 12.82 -1.25
C CYS A 184 -1.60 12.44 -1.38
N LEU A 185 -2.10 11.50 -0.57
CA LEU A 185 -3.52 11.15 -0.50
C LEU A 185 -3.94 11.01 0.96
N ILE A 186 -5.08 11.59 1.31
CA ILE A 186 -5.71 11.47 2.64
C ILE A 186 -7.14 10.96 2.45
N VAL A 187 -7.44 9.83 3.06
CA VAL A 187 -8.78 9.22 3.10
C VAL A 187 -9.28 9.33 4.53
N HIS A 188 -10.33 10.11 4.77
CA HIS A 188 -10.87 10.33 6.12
C HIS A 188 -11.99 9.36 6.51
N ASP A 189 -12.48 8.56 5.56
CA ASP A 189 -13.66 7.73 5.70
C ASP A 189 -13.48 6.37 5.03
N LEU A 190 -12.53 5.58 5.54
CA LEU A 190 -12.35 4.19 5.12
C LEU A 190 -13.69 3.46 5.09
N LYS A 191 -14.04 2.88 3.93
CA LYS A 191 -15.40 2.42 3.63
C LYS A 191 -15.75 1.09 4.30
N LEU A 192 -14.74 0.25 4.57
CA LEU A 192 -14.94 -0.99 5.34
C LEU A 192 -15.14 -0.69 6.83
N GLY A 193 -14.83 0.53 7.26
CA GLY A 193 -15.01 0.98 8.63
C GLY A 193 -13.79 0.72 9.51
N ASP A 194 -14.03 0.74 10.82
CA ASP A 194 -12.98 0.57 11.83
C ASP A 194 -12.87 -0.90 12.26
N VAL A 195 -12.25 -1.70 11.41
CA VAL A 195 -12.10 -3.15 11.57
C VAL A 195 -10.63 -3.57 11.50
N ALA A 196 -10.30 -4.73 12.06
CA ALA A 196 -9.00 -5.37 11.90
C ALA A 196 -9.07 -6.43 10.79
N GLY A 197 -7.90 -6.76 10.20
CA GLY A 197 -7.78 -7.82 9.20
C GLY A 197 -6.34 -8.02 8.75
N GLY A 198 -6.12 -8.77 7.69
CA GLY A 198 -4.80 -9.04 7.13
C GLY A 198 -4.21 -7.86 6.36
N VAL A 199 -2.96 -8.04 5.92
CA VAL A 199 -2.27 -7.16 4.96
C VAL A 199 -1.83 -8.00 3.77
N ALA A 200 -1.93 -7.44 2.56
CA ALA A 200 -1.46 -8.11 1.35
C ALA A 200 -0.71 -7.15 0.41
N LEU A 201 0.30 -7.68 -0.28
CA LEU A 201 0.95 -7.04 -1.42
C LEU A 201 0.07 -7.24 -2.64
N TRP A 202 -0.31 -6.17 -3.31
CA TRP A 202 -1.33 -6.18 -4.35
C TRP A 202 -0.80 -5.70 -5.70
N THR A 203 -1.20 -6.38 -6.77
CA THR A 203 -1.00 -5.93 -8.15
C THR A 203 -2.31 -6.03 -8.93
N GLY A 204 -2.60 -5.02 -9.74
CA GLY A 204 -3.76 -5.02 -10.62
C GLY A 204 -3.49 -5.75 -11.94
N PRO A 205 -4.55 -5.89 -12.76
CA PRO A 205 -4.49 -6.65 -14.01
C PRO A 205 -3.37 -6.19 -14.95
N GLY A 206 -2.69 -7.17 -15.54
CA GLY A 206 -1.62 -6.94 -16.52
C GLY A 206 -0.35 -6.28 -15.96
N THR A 207 -0.16 -6.30 -14.65
CA THR A 207 1.00 -5.67 -14.01
C THR A 207 2.12 -6.67 -13.75
N GLU A 208 3.37 -6.27 -14.04
CA GLU A 208 4.56 -6.82 -13.42
C GLU A 208 4.89 -5.96 -12.20
N GLY A 209 4.64 -6.50 -11.01
CA GLY A 209 4.87 -5.81 -9.75
C GLY A 209 6.07 -6.37 -8.99
N TYR A 210 6.89 -5.49 -8.42
CA TYR A 210 8.05 -5.85 -7.61
C TYR A 210 7.95 -5.19 -6.25
N PHE A 211 8.25 -5.94 -5.20
CA PHE A 211 8.15 -5.52 -3.81
C PHE A 211 9.44 -5.81 -3.06
N ARG A 212 9.80 -4.93 -2.11
CA ARG A 212 10.93 -5.13 -1.20
C ARG A 212 10.77 -4.32 0.08
N ASN A 213 11.58 -4.62 1.09
CA ASN A 213 11.66 -3.86 2.34
C ASN A 213 10.29 -3.66 3.00
N VAL A 214 9.46 -4.72 2.97
CA VAL A 214 8.09 -4.66 3.52
C VAL A 214 8.14 -4.66 5.04
N ARG A 215 7.57 -3.65 5.66
CA ARG A 215 7.50 -3.51 7.11
C ARG A 215 6.08 -3.14 7.53
N VAL A 216 5.53 -3.90 8.44
CA VAL A 216 4.23 -3.62 9.05
C VAL A 216 4.44 -3.34 10.53
N THR A 217 4.09 -2.14 10.96
CA THR A 217 4.12 -1.74 12.36
C THR A 217 2.68 -1.56 12.82
N VAL A 218 2.23 -2.42 13.70
CA VAL A 218 0.89 -2.34 14.29
C VAL A 218 0.98 -1.38 15.48
N ALA A 219 0.08 -0.39 15.53
CA ALA A 219 -0.02 0.47 16.69
C ALA A 219 -0.70 -0.31 17.82
N ASP A 220 -0.14 -0.22 19.03
CA ASP A 220 -0.75 -0.80 20.22
C ASP A 220 -2.16 -0.22 20.39
N GLY A 221 -3.16 -1.09 20.50
CA GLY A 221 -4.53 -0.69 20.80
C GLY A 221 -4.57 0.02 22.15
N LYS A 222 -5.20 1.20 22.17
CA LYS A 222 -5.56 1.84 23.43
C LYS A 222 -6.77 1.17 24.04
#